data_a47557794039b60ed8f5770f7ccc1547
#
_entry.id   a47557794039b60ed8f5770f7ccc1547
#
_cell.length_a   1.000
_cell.length_b   1.000
_cell.length_c   1.000
_cell.angle_alpha   90.00
_cell.angle_beta   90.00
_cell.angle_gamma   90.00
#
_symmetry.space_group_name_H-M   'P 1'
#
loop_
_entity.id
_entity.type
_entity.pdbx_description
1 polymer ?
#
loop_
_entity_poly.entity_id
_entity_poly.type
_entity_poly.pdbx_seq_one_letter_code
_entity_poly.pdbx_strand_id
1 'polypeptide(L)'
;MGSGHDPAAGPAAPVPAAGPADPIPVATGDDMRALGQRIAGLLRAGDLVVLTGPLGAGKTTLVQGMGEGLDVRGPVTSPTFVIARVHPALSGGPGLVHVDAYRLGSVAEVDDLDLDASLEDCVTVVEWGEGLVEELAADRLEVTITMPPAGEPGEMRLVTLAGVGERWASAADPRVVPYP
;
A
#
# COMPACT_ATOMS: atom_id res chain seq x y z
N MET A 1 -45.32 26.24 -20.61
CA MET A 1 -44.72 24.91 -20.50
C MET A 1 -43.20 25.07 -20.71
N GLY A 2 -42.49 25.23 -19.62
CA GLY A 2 -41.02 25.40 -19.62
C GLY A 2 -40.36 24.10 -19.30
N SER A 3 -39.66 23.51 -20.27
CA SER A 3 -38.82 22.34 -20.08
C SER A 3 -37.53 22.78 -19.39
N GLY A 4 -37.44 22.47 -18.09
CA GLY A 4 -36.18 22.61 -17.35
C GLY A 4 -35.15 21.61 -17.88
N HIS A 5 -34.09 22.11 -18.46
CA HIS A 5 -32.92 21.34 -18.80
C HIS A 5 -32.01 21.32 -17.58
N ASP A 6 -31.92 20.17 -16.95
CA ASP A 6 -31.01 19.91 -15.84
C ASP A 6 -29.58 19.81 -16.40
N PRO A 7 -28.63 20.67 -16.00
CA PRO A 7 -27.26 20.56 -16.50
C PRO A 7 -26.61 19.34 -15.83
N ALA A 8 -26.27 18.37 -16.67
CA ALA A 8 -25.47 17.18 -16.27
C ALA A 8 -24.27 17.62 -15.44
N ALA A 9 -24.20 17.06 -14.25
CA ALA A 9 -23.01 17.18 -13.39
C ALA A 9 -21.80 16.63 -14.15
N GLY A 10 -20.86 17.50 -14.44
CA GLY A 10 -19.58 17.13 -15.02
C GLY A 10 -18.81 16.19 -14.06
N PRO A 11 -17.80 15.44 -14.55
CA PRO A 11 -17.01 14.58 -13.71
C PRO A 11 -16.41 15.36 -12.54
N ALA A 12 -16.59 14.84 -11.33
CA ALA A 12 -16.05 15.46 -10.13
C ALA A 12 -14.54 15.62 -10.29
N ALA A 13 -14.03 16.79 -9.94
CA ALA A 13 -12.59 17.04 -9.95
C ALA A 13 -11.90 16.04 -9.01
N PRO A 14 -10.69 15.54 -9.35
CA PRO A 14 -9.98 14.62 -8.49
C PRO A 14 -9.75 15.28 -7.13
N VAL A 15 -10.11 14.55 -6.07
CA VAL A 15 -9.86 14.98 -4.68
C VAL A 15 -8.34 15.08 -4.49
N PRO A 16 -7.79 16.23 -4.06
CA PRO A 16 -6.36 16.36 -3.88
C PRO A 16 -5.87 15.33 -2.85
N ALA A 17 -4.77 14.65 -3.17
CA ALA A 17 -4.09 13.79 -2.23
C ALA A 17 -3.77 14.58 -0.94
N ALA A 18 -4.02 14.00 0.22
CA ALA A 18 -3.46 14.52 1.45
C ALA A 18 -1.94 14.54 1.28
N GLY A 19 -1.30 15.68 1.51
CA GLY A 19 0.14 15.83 1.32
C GLY A 19 0.92 14.77 2.09
N PRO A 20 2.18 14.49 1.71
CA PRO A 20 2.99 13.47 2.37
C PRO A 20 3.11 13.78 3.87
N ALA A 21 2.92 12.76 4.68
CA ALA A 21 3.13 12.82 6.12
C ALA A 21 4.61 13.07 6.44
N ASP A 22 4.88 13.55 7.66
CA ASP A 22 6.26 13.62 8.16
C ASP A 22 6.89 12.22 8.12
N PRO A 23 8.14 12.08 7.63
CA PRO A 23 8.79 10.80 7.55
C PRO A 23 8.94 10.13 8.91
N ILE A 24 8.61 8.85 8.99
CA ILE A 24 8.74 8.01 10.18
C ILE A 24 10.14 7.40 10.17
N PRO A 25 11.01 7.69 11.16
CA PRO A 25 12.30 7.05 11.24
C PRO A 25 12.18 5.59 11.69
N VAL A 26 12.88 4.69 11.01
CA VAL A 26 12.89 3.26 11.28
C VAL A 26 14.34 2.79 11.35
N ALA A 27 14.78 2.40 12.54
CA ALA A 27 16.18 2.09 12.80
C ALA A 27 16.53 0.61 12.50
N THR A 28 15.61 -0.31 12.75
CA THR A 28 15.85 -1.75 12.66
C THR A 28 14.80 -2.48 11.82
N GLY A 29 15.08 -3.73 11.46
CA GLY A 29 14.10 -4.60 10.81
C GLY A 29 12.89 -4.90 11.72
N ASP A 30 13.09 -4.98 13.03
CA ASP A 30 12.01 -5.18 13.99
C ASP A 30 11.10 -3.95 14.07
N ASP A 31 11.68 -2.74 14.03
CA ASP A 31 10.90 -1.51 13.95
C ASP A 31 10.10 -1.43 12.64
N MET A 32 10.69 -1.87 11.53
CA MET A 32 10.00 -1.94 10.23
C MET A 32 8.81 -2.90 10.29
N ARG A 33 8.98 -4.05 10.92
CA ARG A 33 7.91 -5.03 11.12
C ARG A 33 6.81 -4.47 12.02
N ALA A 34 7.18 -3.85 13.14
CA ALA A 34 6.24 -3.18 14.04
C ALA A 34 5.45 -2.07 13.34
N LEU A 35 6.10 -1.30 12.46
CA LEU A 35 5.41 -0.31 11.63
C LEU A 35 4.39 -0.98 10.69
N GLY A 36 4.77 -2.10 10.06
CA GLY A 36 3.86 -2.89 9.23
C GLY A 36 2.60 -3.35 9.98
N GLN A 37 2.74 -3.86 11.21
CA GLN A 37 1.62 -4.25 12.06
C GLN A 37 0.69 -3.07 12.37
N ARG A 38 1.25 -1.89 12.62
CA ARG A 38 0.45 -0.67 12.86
C ARG A 38 -0.30 -0.22 11.62
N ILE A 39 0.36 -0.25 10.44
CA ILE A 39 -0.29 0.06 9.16
C ILE A 39 -1.45 -0.91 8.93
N ALA A 40 -1.27 -2.20 9.21
CA ALA A 40 -2.33 -3.21 9.08
C ALA A 40 -3.60 -2.85 9.85
N GLY A 41 -3.47 -2.20 11.01
CA GLY A 41 -4.61 -1.71 11.80
C GLY A 41 -5.44 -0.61 11.12
N LEU A 42 -4.91 0.02 10.07
CA LEU A 42 -5.62 1.02 9.26
C LEU A 42 -6.27 0.41 8.02
N LEU A 43 -5.84 -0.78 7.62
CA LEU A 43 -6.25 -1.44 6.38
C LEU A 43 -7.55 -2.23 6.56
N ARG A 44 -8.31 -2.30 5.48
CA ARG A 44 -9.53 -3.11 5.37
C ARG A 44 -9.57 -3.81 4.01
N ALA A 45 -10.47 -4.77 3.86
CA ALA A 45 -10.74 -5.40 2.57
C ALA A 45 -11.01 -4.35 1.49
N GLY A 46 -10.42 -4.53 0.33
CA GLY A 46 -10.49 -3.61 -0.80
C GLY A 46 -9.40 -2.54 -0.84
N ASP A 47 -8.59 -2.39 0.21
CA ASP A 47 -7.51 -1.40 0.21
C ASP A 47 -6.32 -1.86 -0.66
N LEU A 48 -5.78 -0.91 -1.44
CA LEU A 48 -4.53 -1.06 -2.20
C LEU A 48 -3.41 -0.29 -1.50
N VAL A 49 -2.28 -0.96 -1.31
CA VAL A 49 -1.04 -0.34 -0.80
C VAL A 49 0.04 -0.44 -1.87
N VAL A 50 0.61 0.69 -2.25
CA VAL A 50 1.72 0.76 -3.20
C VAL A 50 3.01 1.03 -2.44
N LEU A 51 3.98 0.13 -2.57
CA LEU A 51 5.22 0.14 -1.82
C LEU A 51 6.39 0.50 -2.73
N THR A 52 7.02 1.64 -2.46
CA THR A 52 8.16 2.16 -3.22
C THR A 52 9.40 2.24 -2.34
N GLY A 53 10.56 1.93 -2.90
CA GLY A 53 11.84 2.05 -2.22
C GLY A 53 12.92 1.22 -2.91
N PRO A 54 14.21 1.55 -2.70
CA PRO A 54 15.32 0.85 -3.32
C PRO A 54 15.41 -0.62 -2.85
N LEU A 55 16.19 -1.41 -3.58
CA LEU A 55 16.52 -2.78 -3.17
C LEU A 55 17.16 -2.76 -1.78
N GLY A 56 16.71 -3.66 -0.89
CA GLY A 56 17.21 -3.73 0.49
C GLY A 56 16.64 -2.67 1.45
N ALA A 57 15.68 -1.85 1.01
CA ALA A 57 15.06 -0.83 1.86
C ALA A 57 14.20 -1.41 3.00
N GLY A 58 13.77 -2.68 2.89
CA GLY A 58 12.93 -3.32 3.90
C GLY A 58 11.45 -3.44 3.50
N LYS A 59 11.13 -3.33 2.21
CA LYS A 59 9.75 -3.47 1.70
C LYS A 59 9.11 -4.79 2.14
N THR A 60 9.77 -5.91 1.87
CA THR A 60 9.27 -7.23 2.28
C THR A 60 9.13 -7.36 3.79
N THR A 61 10.04 -6.78 4.57
CA THR A 61 9.94 -6.76 6.05
C THR A 61 8.71 -5.99 6.53
N LEU A 62 8.40 -4.87 5.88
CA LEU A 62 7.18 -4.11 6.15
C LEU A 62 5.93 -4.94 5.84
N VAL A 63 5.91 -5.64 4.68
CA VAL A 63 4.78 -6.51 4.31
C VAL A 63 4.64 -7.69 5.26
N GLN A 64 5.74 -8.25 5.78
CA GLN A 64 5.70 -9.27 6.83
C GLN A 64 4.96 -8.75 8.06
N GLY A 65 5.28 -7.54 8.51
CA GLY A 65 4.57 -6.88 9.60
C GLY A 65 3.09 -6.66 9.31
N MET A 66 2.75 -6.24 8.08
CA MET A 66 1.35 -6.13 7.67
C MET A 66 0.63 -7.47 7.73
N GLY A 67 1.25 -8.54 7.25
CA GLY A 67 0.69 -9.90 7.30
C GLY A 67 0.45 -10.39 8.73
N GLU A 68 1.37 -10.09 9.63
CA GLU A 68 1.22 -10.38 11.07
C GLU A 68 0.06 -9.58 11.68
N GLY A 69 -0.05 -8.29 11.36
CA GLY A 69 -1.14 -7.43 11.85
C GLY A 69 -2.52 -7.78 11.28
N LEU A 70 -2.58 -8.33 10.08
CA LEU A 70 -3.79 -8.84 9.45
C LEU A 70 -4.13 -10.29 9.87
N ASP A 71 -3.25 -10.94 10.63
CA ASP A 71 -3.38 -12.34 11.06
C ASP A 71 -3.60 -13.29 9.86
N VAL A 72 -2.69 -13.22 8.88
CA VAL A 72 -2.76 -14.09 7.69
C VAL A 72 -1.97 -15.39 7.90
N ARG A 73 -2.32 -16.40 7.10
CA ARG A 73 -1.71 -17.73 7.17
C ARG A 73 -0.30 -17.77 6.59
N GLY A 74 0.62 -18.31 7.35
CA GLY A 74 1.97 -18.67 6.91
C GLY A 74 2.92 -17.46 6.86
N PRO A 75 4.20 -17.72 6.60
CA PRO A 75 5.19 -16.66 6.49
C PRO A 75 5.00 -15.87 5.21
N VAL A 76 5.01 -14.54 5.32
CA VAL A 76 5.07 -13.66 4.17
C VAL A 76 6.52 -13.61 3.68
N THR A 77 6.73 -14.04 2.46
CA THR A 77 8.05 -14.01 1.79
C THR A 77 7.91 -13.25 0.47
N SER A 78 9.02 -12.67 -0.03
CA SER A 78 9.00 -11.95 -1.30
C SER A 78 8.47 -12.85 -2.43
N PRO A 79 7.49 -12.39 -3.21
CA PRO A 79 6.94 -13.13 -4.35
C PRO A 79 7.75 -12.93 -5.64
N THR A 80 8.99 -12.46 -5.58
CA THR A 80 9.82 -12.05 -6.75
C THR A 80 9.83 -13.05 -7.90
N PHE A 81 9.73 -14.35 -7.62
CA PHE A 81 9.73 -15.39 -8.66
C PHE A 81 8.33 -15.83 -9.10
N VAL A 82 7.30 -15.59 -8.30
CA VAL A 82 5.90 -15.99 -8.54
C VAL A 82 4.99 -14.81 -8.87
N ILE A 83 5.51 -13.59 -8.74
CA ILE A 83 4.85 -12.32 -9.02
C ILE A 83 3.77 -11.98 -7.98
N ALA A 84 2.87 -12.89 -7.65
CA ALA A 84 1.81 -12.66 -6.65
C ALA A 84 1.64 -13.86 -5.71
N ARG A 85 1.34 -13.60 -4.45
CA ARG A 85 0.94 -14.60 -3.45
C ARG A 85 -0.27 -14.14 -2.67
N VAL A 86 -1.19 -15.06 -2.47
CA VAL A 86 -2.37 -14.85 -1.63
C VAL A 86 -2.15 -15.54 -0.28
N HIS A 87 -2.32 -14.77 0.80
CA HIS A 87 -2.26 -15.24 2.18
C HIS A 87 -3.66 -15.11 2.79
N PRO A 88 -4.40 -16.22 2.96
CA PRO A 88 -5.73 -16.18 3.56
C PRO A 88 -5.68 -15.71 5.02
N ALA A 89 -6.69 -14.98 5.46
CA ALA A 89 -6.84 -14.62 6.85
C ALA A 89 -7.15 -15.85 7.74
N LEU A 90 -6.64 -15.83 8.97
CA LEU A 90 -6.92 -16.87 9.98
C LEU A 90 -8.12 -16.54 10.85
N SER A 91 -8.42 -15.24 11.04
CA SER A 91 -9.36 -14.74 12.05
C SER A 91 -10.57 -14.00 11.48
N GLY A 92 -10.97 -14.25 10.24
CA GLY A 92 -12.14 -13.61 9.62
C GLY A 92 -11.96 -12.15 9.20
N GLY A 93 -10.74 -11.61 9.31
CA GLY A 93 -10.34 -10.34 8.72
C GLY A 93 -10.01 -10.47 7.21
N PRO A 94 -9.50 -9.40 6.58
CA PRO A 94 -9.10 -9.47 5.18
C PRO A 94 -7.86 -10.33 5.00
N GLY A 95 -7.80 -11.08 3.90
CA GLY A 95 -6.57 -11.71 3.45
C GLY A 95 -5.57 -10.69 2.93
N LEU A 96 -4.37 -11.14 2.62
CA LEU A 96 -3.31 -10.33 2.02
C LEU A 96 -2.94 -10.89 0.64
N VAL A 97 -3.00 -10.04 -0.38
CA VAL A 97 -2.41 -10.30 -1.69
C VAL A 97 -1.10 -9.52 -1.78
N HIS A 98 0.01 -10.23 -1.89
CA HIS A 98 1.34 -9.64 -2.00
C HIS A 98 1.87 -9.80 -3.43
N VAL A 99 2.12 -8.70 -4.10
CA VAL A 99 2.57 -8.62 -5.50
C VAL A 99 3.95 -7.98 -5.56
N ASP A 100 4.83 -8.55 -6.38
CA ASP A 100 6.11 -7.92 -6.76
C ASP A 100 6.04 -7.56 -8.25
N ALA A 101 5.89 -6.29 -8.54
CA ALA A 101 5.77 -5.76 -9.90
C ALA A 101 7.14 -5.44 -10.54
N TYR A 102 8.26 -5.75 -9.90
CA TYR A 102 9.61 -5.43 -10.40
C TYR A 102 9.89 -5.97 -11.81
N ARG A 103 9.28 -7.11 -12.16
CA ARG A 103 9.43 -7.76 -13.47
C ARG A 103 8.32 -7.44 -14.44
N LEU A 104 7.29 -6.72 -14.00
CA LEU A 104 6.17 -6.34 -14.86
C LEU A 104 6.56 -5.08 -15.63
N GLY A 105 6.48 -5.16 -16.94
CA GLY A 105 6.87 -4.06 -17.84
C GLY A 105 5.70 -3.19 -18.29
N SER A 106 4.46 -3.56 -17.97
CA SER A 106 3.27 -2.85 -18.44
C SER A 106 2.06 -3.05 -17.53
N VAL A 107 1.13 -2.12 -17.58
CA VAL A 107 -0.18 -2.20 -16.91
C VAL A 107 -0.95 -3.45 -17.35
N ALA A 108 -0.86 -3.82 -18.63
CA ALA A 108 -1.54 -5.01 -19.16
C ALA A 108 -1.07 -6.32 -18.48
N GLU A 109 0.21 -6.41 -18.11
CA GLU A 109 0.72 -7.57 -17.36
C GLU A 109 0.21 -7.61 -15.92
N VAL A 110 -0.07 -6.44 -15.34
CA VAL A 110 -0.73 -6.34 -14.01
C VAL A 110 -2.19 -6.78 -14.10
N ASP A 111 -2.90 -6.38 -15.15
CA ASP A 111 -4.29 -6.78 -15.40
C ASP A 111 -4.40 -8.30 -15.60
N ASP A 112 -3.41 -8.93 -16.26
CA ASP A 112 -3.35 -10.38 -16.46
C ASP A 112 -3.22 -11.18 -15.15
N LEU A 113 -2.86 -10.54 -14.02
CA LEU A 113 -2.79 -11.19 -12.71
C LEU A 113 -4.18 -11.42 -12.08
N ASP A 114 -5.25 -10.93 -12.69
CA ASP A 114 -6.64 -11.05 -12.21
C ASP A 114 -6.78 -10.65 -10.72
N LEU A 115 -6.12 -9.57 -10.37
CA LEU A 115 -6.13 -9.04 -9.00
C LEU A 115 -7.52 -8.57 -8.58
N ASP A 116 -8.35 -8.17 -9.55
CA ASP A 116 -9.71 -7.65 -9.31
C ASP A 116 -10.57 -8.64 -8.52
N ALA A 117 -10.43 -9.95 -8.80
CA ALA A 117 -11.17 -10.99 -8.08
C ALA A 117 -10.80 -11.09 -6.60
N SER A 118 -9.60 -10.65 -6.22
CA SER A 118 -9.11 -10.71 -4.84
C SER A 118 -9.17 -9.36 -4.12
N LEU A 119 -9.35 -8.25 -4.85
CA LEU A 119 -9.33 -6.91 -4.28
C LEU A 119 -10.46 -6.67 -3.29
N GLU A 120 -11.64 -7.23 -3.52
CA GLU A 120 -12.81 -6.96 -2.68
C GLU A 120 -12.69 -7.55 -1.27
N ASP A 121 -12.06 -8.72 -1.14
CA ASP A 121 -11.96 -9.48 0.11
C ASP A 121 -10.60 -9.41 0.79
N CYS A 122 -9.61 -8.83 0.12
CA CYS A 122 -8.23 -8.78 0.59
C CYS A 122 -7.69 -7.35 0.67
N VAL A 123 -6.60 -7.20 1.39
CA VAL A 123 -5.68 -6.07 1.24
C VAL A 123 -4.67 -6.46 0.17
N THR A 124 -4.47 -5.62 -0.83
CA THR A 124 -3.46 -5.84 -1.87
C THR A 124 -2.26 -4.93 -1.64
N VAL A 125 -1.08 -5.52 -1.52
CA VAL A 125 0.19 -4.80 -1.38
C VAL A 125 1.05 -5.07 -2.60
N VAL A 126 1.45 -4.02 -3.30
CA VAL A 126 2.26 -4.11 -4.52
C VAL A 126 3.61 -3.44 -4.29
N GLU A 127 4.68 -4.23 -4.33
CA GLU A 127 6.07 -3.73 -4.36
C GLU A 127 6.43 -3.35 -5.82
N TRP A 128 7.14 -2.24 -6.00
CA TRP A 128 7.55 -1.71 -7.30
C TRP A 128 6.39 -1.37 -8.24
N GLY A 129 5.21 -1.07 -7.68
CA GLY A 129 4.01 -0.80 -8.46
C GLY A 129 3.88 0.63 -8.96
N GLU A 130 4.79 1.54 -8.60
CA GLU A 130 4.75 2.95 -9.00
C GLU A 130 4.70 3.11 -10.53
N GLY A 131 3.74 3.87 -11.02
CA GLY A 131 3.49 4.04 -12.46
C GLY A 131 2.76 2.88 -13.14
N LEU A 132 2.44 1.79 -12.41
CA LEU A 132 1.81 0.59 -12.98
C LEU A 132 0.43 0.29 -12.39
N VAL A 133 0.20 0.61 -11.12
CA VAL A 133 -1.00 0.16 -10.40
C VAL A 133 -1.90 1.29 -9.92
N GLU A 134 -1.57 2.53 -10.17
CA GLU A 134 -2.36 3.70 -9.77
C GLU A 134 -3.73 3.73 -10.47
N GLU A 135 -3.83 3.11 -11.64
CA GLU A 135 -5.09 2.98 -12.38
C GLU A 135 -6.00 1.88 -11.83
N LEU A 136 -5.47 0.93 -11.04
CA LEU A 136 -6.25 -0.17 -10.48
C LEU A 136 -7.22 0.28 -9.38
N ALA A 137 -6.88 1.33 -8.65
CA ALA A 137 -7.74 1.87 -7.62
C ALA A 137 -7.58 3.39 -7.48
N ALA A 138 -8.71 4.09 -7.45
CA ALA A 138 -8.74 5.53 -7.17
C ALA A 138 -8.29 5.83 -5.74
N ASP A 139 -8.57 4.93 -4.82
CA ASP A 139 -8.19 5.00 -3.41
C ASP A 139 -7.00 4.07 -3.15
N ARG A 140 -5.89 4.60 -2.64
CA ARG A 140 -4.71 3.81 -2.31
C ARG A 140 -3.87 4.45 -1.22
N LEU A 141 -3.10 3.65 -0.52
CA LEU A 141 -2.07 4.08 0.41
C LEU A 141 -0.70 3.93 -0.26
N GLU A 142 -0.02 5.04 -0.49
CA GLU A 142 1.36 5.05 -1.00
C GLU A 142 2.33 5.04 0.17
N VAL A 143 3.25 4.09 0.19
CA VAL A 143 4.28 3.94 1.22
C VAL A 143 5.64 4.00 0.56
N THR A 144 6.41 5.03 0.89
CA THR A 144 7.76 5.24 0.33
C THR A 144 8.79 5.03 1.41
N ILE A 145 9.75 4.14 1.16
CA ILE A 145 10.90 3.90 2.03
C ILE A 145 12.14 4.51 1.38
N THR A 146 12.78 5.44 2.07
CA THR A 146 14.05 6.04 1.65
C THR A 146 15.18 5.59 2.55
N MET A 147 16.36 5.44 1.97
CA MET A 147 17.60 5.13 2.67
C MET A 147 18.47 6.39 2.74
N PRO A 148 19.29 6.56 3.79
CA PRO A 148 20.23 7.65 3.84
C PRO A 148 21.22 7.58 2.66
N PRO A 149 21.78 8.71 2.22
CA PRO A 149 22.80 8.74 1.17
C PRO A 149 23.97 7.81 1.49
N ALA A 150 24.56 7.21 0.45
CA ALA A 150 25.71 6.35 0.60
C ALA A 150 26.87 7.12 1.26
N GLY A 151 27.35 6.61 2.39
CA GLY A 151 28.47 7.22 3.15
C GLY A 151 28.05 7.91 4.44
N GLU A 152 26.76 8.08 4.71
CA GLU A 152 26.30 8.51 6.02
C GLU A 152 26.25 7.31 6.99
N PRO A 153 26.74 7.47 8.24
CA PRO A 153 26.66 6.41 9.23
C PRO A 153 25.20 6.25 9.69
N GLY A 154 24.65 5.06 9.50
CA GLY A 154 23.34 4.67 10.03
C GLY A 154 22.55 3.84 9.04
N GLU A 155 21.88 2.83 9.58
CA GLU A 155 20.93 2.00 8.84
C GLU A 155 19.49 2.55 8.91
N MET A 156 19.33 3.79 9.37
CA MET A 156 18.01 4.40 9.55
C MET A 156 17.33 4.60 8.20
N ARG A 157 16.13 4.09 8.08
CA ARG A 157 15.26 4.33 6.94
C ARG A 157 14.21 5.36 7.33
N LEU A 158 13.71 6.08 6.34
CA LEU A 158 12.60 6.99 6.51
C LEU A 158 11.40 6.46 5.73
N VAL A 159 10.29 6.28 6.40
CA VAL A 159 9.05 5.78 5.79
C VAL A 159 8.03 6.92 5.74
N THR A 160 7.54 7.21 4.54
CA THR A 160 6.51 8.23 4.31
C THR A 160 5.23 7.54 3.86
N LEU A 161 4.11 7.94 4.45
CA LEU A 161 2.77 7.46 4.10
C LEU A 161 2.02 8.60 3.40
N ALA A 162 1.37 8.30 2.28
CA ALA A 162 0.49 9.23 1.59
C ALA A 162 -0.80 8.52 1.18
N GLY A 163 -1.92 9.00 1.68
CA GLY A 163 -3.23 8.51 1.28
C GLY A 163 -3.73 9.24 0.04
N VAL A 164 -4.21 8.51 -0.95
CA VAL A 164 -4.78 9.02 -2.18
C VAL A 164 -6.24 8.59 -2.25
N GLY A 165 -7.14 9.51 -2.61
CA GLY A 165 -8.56 9.25 -2.77
C GLY A 165 -9.40 9.48 -1.52
N GLU A 166 -10.73 9.34 -1.68
CA GLU A 166 -11.70 9.65 -0.63
C GLU A 166 -11.58 8.75 0.60
N ARG A 167 -11.21 7.50 0.40
CA ARG A 167 -11.01 6.51 1.47
C ARG A 167 -9.99 7.01 2.51
N TRP A 168 -8.96 7.69 2.06
CA TRP A 168 -7.85 8.15 2.89
C TRP A 168 -7.98 9.61 3.31
N ALA A 169 -8.79 10.42 2.64
CA ALA A 169 -9.05 11.81 3.02
C ALA A 169 -9.81 11.92 4.34
N SER A 170 -10.67 10.94 4.66
CA SER A 170 -11.47 10.89 5.90
C SER A 170 -10.95 9.88 6.92
N ALA A 171 -9.98 9.04 6.57
CA ALA A 171 -9.32 8.21 7.56
C ALA A 171 -8.61 9.12 8.55
N ALA A 172 -8.73 8.83 9.84
CA ALA A 172 -7.89 9.44 10.86
C ALA A 172 -6.47 9.42 10.31
N ASP A 173 -5.94 10.62 10.11
CA ASP A 173 -4.71 10.92 9.40
C ASP A 173 -3.69 9.77 9.52
N PRO A 174 -3.29 9.08 8.43
CA PRO A 174 -2.29 8.02 8.50
C PRO A 174 -0.95 8.51 9.09
N ARG A 175 -0.79 9.83 9.20
CA ARG A 175 0.29 10.49 9.94
C ARG A 175 0.23 10.22 11.44
N VAL A 176 -0.93 9.83 11.97
CA VAL A 176 -1.14 9.57 13.39
C VAL A 176 -1.07 8.06 13.66
N VAL A 177 -0.06 7.40 13.13
CA VAL A 177 0.38 6.15 13.73
C VAL A 177 1.34 6.57 14.85
N PRO A 178 0.91 6.60 16.12
CA PRO A 178 1.80 7.09 17.17
C PRO A 178 3.06 6.24 17.21
N TYR A 179 4.18 6.90 17.04
CA TYR A 179 5.48 6.29 17.29
C TYR A 179 5.56 6.02 18.81
N PRO A 180 6.03 4.81 19.24
CA PRO A 180 6.18 4.51 20.65
C PRO A 180 7.18 5.43 21.33
#